data_77411e420ec93f15006e9d8fb85142ae
#
_entry.id   77411e420ec93f15006e9d8fb85142ae
#
_cell.length_a   1.000
_cell.length_b   1.000
_cell.length_c   1.000
_cell.angle_alpha   90.00
_cell.angle_beta   90.00
_cell.angle_gamma   90.00
#
_symmetry.space_group_name_H-M   'P 1'
#
loop_
_entity.id
_entity.type
_entity.pdbx_description
1 polymer ?
#
loop_
_entity_poly.entity_id
_entity_poly.type
_entity_poly.pdbx_seq_one_letter_code
_entity_poly.pdbx_strand_id
1 'polypeptide(L)'
;MEQTPQEFLQEIVSNVKPYSLVLLIKGPNVSDAGRTMDEIQFGHLKHLMNLRKDGILPIHGPTDGDENIVGIGIYNSTDVEQIKKCCEDDPGFKAGRFTYKILSFFTFPGSQL
;
A
#
# COMPACT_ATOMS: atom_id res chain seq x y z
N MET A 1 -39.68 4.36 -7.47
CA MET A 1 -39.32 5.75 -7.76
C MET A 1 -37.81 5.85 -7.92
N GLU A 2 -37.37 6.46 -8.99
CA GLU A 2 -35.95 6.60 -9.24
C GLU A 2 -35.32 7.66 -8.33
N GLN A 3 -34.11 7.40 -7.93
CA GLN A 3 -33.31 8.31 -7.13
C GLN A 3 -32.90 9.50 -8.01
N THR A 4 -32.94 10.72 -7.46
CA THR A 4 -32.42 11.88 -8.17
C THR A 4 -30.89 11.82 -8.24
N PRO A 5 -30.25 12.51 -9.19
CA PRO A 5 -28.79 12.59 -9.24
C PRO A 5 -28.17 13.06 -7.93
N GLN A 6 -28.80 14.01 -7.26
CA GLN A 6 -28.32 14.55 -5.99
C GLN A 6 -28.38 13.51 -4.87
N GLU A 7 -29.50 12.77 -4.79
CA GLU A 7 -29.66 11.69 -3.81
C GLU A 7 -28.64 10.59 -4.03
N PHE A 8 -28.40 10.23 -5.29
CA PHE A 8 -27.41 9.23 -5.67
C PHE A 8 -26.00 9.64 -5.23
N LEU A 9 -25.61 10.90 -5.49
CA LEU A 9 -24.31 11.41 -5.07
C LEU A 9 -24.16 11.42 -3.56
N GLN A 10 -25.21 11.79 -2.82
CA GLN A 10 -25.19 11.76 -1.36
C GLN A 10 -25.01 10.35 -0.83
N GLU A 11 -25.66 9.37 -1.43
CA GLU A 11 -25.51 7.98 -1.05
C GLU A 11 -24.08 7.50 -1.26
N ILE A 12 -23.46 7.83 -2.40
CA ILE A 12 -22.08 7.49 -2.68
C ILE A 12 -21.15 8.08 -1.63
N VAL A 13 -21.28 9.39 -1.39
CA VAL A 13 -20.43 10.11 -0.43
C VAL A 13 -20.56 9.54 0.98
N SER A 14 -21.80 9.17 1.38
CA SER A 14 -22.07 8.62 2.71
C SER A 14 -21.43 7.25 2.94
N ASN A 15 -21.18 6.50 1.88
CA ASN A 15 -20.66 5.12 1.98
C ASN A 15 -19.17 5.02 1.69
N VAL A 16 -18.52 6.11 1.32
CA VAL A 16 -17.09 6.14 1.04
C VAL A 16 -16.31 6.16 2.35
N LYS A 17 -15.24 5.38 2.39
CA LYS A 17 -14.32 5.33 3.53
C LYS A 17 -12.93 5.74 3.07
N PRO A 18 -12.19 6.50 3.90
CA PRO A 18 -10.81 6.84 3.56
C PRO A 18 -9.85 5.70 3.88
N TYR A 19 -8.90 5.52 2.98
CA TYR A 19 -7.78 4.59 3.08
C TYR A 19 -6.52 5.33 2.70
N SER A 20 -5.38 4.67 2.72
CA SER A 20 -4.15 5.21 2.17
C SER A 20 -3.63 4.28 1.09
N LEU A 21 -3.29 4.85 -0.05
CA LEU A 21 -2.66 4.14 -1.15
C LEU A 21 -1.17 4.43 -1.11
N VAL A 22 -0.36 3.39 -1.04
CA VAL A 22 1.09 3.52 -1.05
C VAL A 22 1.60 3.02 -2.38
N LEU A 23 2.37 3.86 -3.05
CA LEU A 23 3.11 3.50 -4.25
C LEU A 23 4.53 3.13 -3.82
N LEU A 24 4.99 1.95 -4.19
CA LEU A 24 6.39 1.57 -4.03
C LEU A 24 7.14 1.97 -5.29
N ILE A 25 8.14 2.79 -5.13
CA ILE A 25 8.90 3.39 -6.22
C ILE A 25 10.29 2.79 -6.21
N LYS A 26 10.78 2.37 -7.38
CA LYS A 26 12.10 1.78 -7.52
C LYS A 26 13.16 2.64 -6.83
N GLY A 27 13.90 2.03 -5.93
CA GLY A 27 14.96 2.70 -5.19
C GLY A 27 16.31 2.59 -5.87
N PRO A 28 17.32 3.24 -5.30
CA PRO A 28 18.66 3.25 -5.88
C PRO A 28 19.40 1.91 -5.74
N ASN A 29 18.89 0.99 -4.97
CA ASN A 29 19.47 -0.34 -4.84
C ASN A 29 20.91 -0.32 -4.32
N VAL A 30 21.17 0.57 -3.39
CA VAL A 30 22.54 0.94 -2.98
C VAL A 30 23.16 0.04 -1.94
N SER A 31 22.36 -0.78 -1.26
CA SER A 31 22.89 -1.61 -0.17
C SER A 31 22.09 -2.90 -0.05
N ASP A 32 22.78 -3.98 0.23
CA ASP A 32 22.15 -5.24 0.62
C ASP A 32 22.28 -5.50 2.13
N ALA A 33 22.96 -4.61 2.84
CA ALA A 33 23.18 -4.72 4.28
C ALA A 33 23.80 -6.08 4.67
N GLY A 34 24.64 -6.64 3.80
CA GLY A 34 25.27 -7.94 4.03
C GLY A 34 24.34 -9.14 3.81
N ARG A 35 23.13 -8.91 3.28
CA ARG A 35 22.15 -9.96 3.00
C ARG A 35 22.15 -10.31 1.53
N THR A 36 21.73 -11.54 1.22
CA THR A 36 21.50 -11.94 -0.17
C THR A 36 20.19 -11.32 -0.70
N MET A 37 20.06 -11.28 -2.02
CA MET A 37 18.81 -10.84 -2.66
C MET A 37 17.61 -11.65 -2.18
N ASP A 38 17.78 -12.96 -2.01
CA ASP A 38 16.71 -13.85 -1.57
C ASP A 38 16.31 -13.56 -0.13
N GLU A 39 17.27 -13.26 0.75
CA GLU A 39 16.97 -12.90 2.12
C GLU A 39 16.19 -11.61 2.22
N ILE A 40 16.56 -10.61 1.41
CA ILE A 40 15.86 -9.32 1.36
C ILE A 40 14.44 -9.53 0.85
N GLN A 41 14.26 -10.28 -0.22
CA GLN A 41 12.95 -10.55 -0.80
C GLN A 41 12.07 -11.33 0.16
N PHE A 42 12.63 -12.33 0.82
CA PHE A 42 11.89 -13.11 1.82
C PHE A 42 11.42 -12.21 2.97
N GLY A 43 12.32 -11.36 3.49
CA GLY A 43 11.98 -10.43 4.56
C GLY A 43 10.90 -9.43 4.16
N HIS A 44 10.99 -8.92 2.94
CA HIS A 44 9.99 -8.01 2.37
C HIS A 44 8.60 -8.68 2.31
N LEU A 45 8.52 -9.86 1.73
CA LEU A 45 7.24 -10.57 1.60
C LEU A 45 6.67 -10.95 2.96
N LYS A 46 7.52 -11.40 3.88
CA LYS A 46 7.08 -11.74 5.24
C LYS A 46 6.51 -10.52 5.95
N HIS A 47 7.18 -9.38 5.82
CA HIS A 47 6.71 -8.12 6.41
C HIS A 47 5.32 -7.75 5.89
N LEU A 48 5.12 -7.80 4.56
CA LEU A 48 3.83 -7.48 3.94
C LEU A 48 2.75 -8.46 4.38
N MET A 49 3.06 -9.75 4.43
CA MET A 49 2.08 -10.77 4.84
C MET A 49 1.69 -10.62 6.31
N ASN A 50 2.60 -10.20 7.17
CA ASN A 50 2.28 -9.91 8.56
C ASN A 50 1.32 -8.72 8.68
N LEU A 51 1.56 -7.65 7.91
CA LEU A 51 0.66 -6.50 7.88
C LEU A 51 -0.72 -6.87 7.35
N ARG A 52 -0.77 -7.75 6.36
CA ARG A 52 -2.02 -8.27 5.81
C ARG A 52 -2.79 -9.07 6.86
N LYS A 53 -2.09 -9.96 7.54
CA LYS A 53 -2.68 -10.79 8.60
C LYS A 53 -3.28 -9.94 9.72
N ASP A 54 -2.63 -8.84 10.05
CA ASP A 54 -3.09 -7.92 11.09
C ASP A 54 -4.20 -6.98 10.60
N GLY A 55 -4.60 -7.07 9.34
CA GLY A 55 -5.65 -6.23 8.77
C GLY A 55 -5.22 -4.80 8.46
N ILE A 56 -3.94 -4.51 8.55
CA ILE A 56 -3.38 -3.17 8.30
C ILE A 56 -3.22 -2.94 6.80
N LEU A 57 -2.77 -3.97 6.07
CA LEU A 57 -2.50 -3.91 4.63
C LEU A 57 -3.24 -5.02 3.91
N PRO A 58 -4.57 -4.87 3.71
CA PRO A 58 -5.39 -5.95 3.14
C PRO A 58 -5.12 -6.26 1.68
N ILE A 59 -4.66 -5.29 0.90
CA ILE A 59 -4.38 -5.47 -0.53
C ILE A 59 -2.99 -4.92 -0.82
N HIS A 60 -2.15 -5.73 -1.43
CA HIS A 60 -0.81 -5.31 -1.86
C HIS A 60 -0.32 -6.25 -2.94
N GLY A 61 0.61 -5.78 -3.75
CA GLY A 61 1.23 -6.61 -4.75
C GLY A 61 2.20 -5.84 -5.64
N PRO A 62 3.01 -6.56 -6.41
CA PRO A 62 3.89 -5.94 -7.39
C PRO A 62 3.10 -5.44 -8.58
N THR A 63 3.64 -4.45 -9.26
CA THR A 63 3.07 -3.90 -10.48
C THR A 63 4.02 -4.12 -11.64
N ASP A 64 3.45 -4.06 -12.85
CA ASP A 64 4.20 -4.13 -14.10
C ASP A 64 3.66 -3.05 -15.04
N GLY A 65 4.48 -2.61 -16.00
CA GLY A 65 4.05 -1.62 -16.97
C GLY A 65 4.58 -0.21 -16.75
N ASP A 66 5.20 0.06 -15.60
CA ASP A 66 5.88 1.32 -15.31
C ASP A 66 7.23 0.99 -14.69
N GLU A 67 8.30 1.56 -15.24
CA GLU A 67 9.65 1.23 -14.78
C GLU A 67 9.98 1.77 -13.39
N ASN A 68 9.25 2.79 -12.93
CA ASN A 68 9.51 3.42 -11.63
C ASN A 68 8.61 2.90 -10.53
N ILE A 69 7.38 2.50 -10.85
CA ILE A 69 6.44 1.97 -9.86
C ILE A 69 6.57 0.46 -9.86
N VAL A 70 6.98 -0.08 -8.71
CA VAL A 70 7.27 -1.52 -8.59
C VAL A 70 6.25 -2.28 -7.76
N GLY A 71 5.35 -1.57 -7.08
CA GLY A 71 4.30 -2.21 -6.31
C GLY A 71 3.33 -1.20 -5.74
N ILE A 72 2.20 -1.70 -5.25
CA ILE A 72 1.22 -0.88 -4.54
C ILE A 72 0.74 -1.59 -3.28
N GLY A 73 0.22 -0.80 -2.35
CA GLY A 73 -0.49 -1.32 -1.19
C GLY A 73 -1.60 -0.39 -0.79
N ILE A 74 -2.73 -0.95 -0.37
CA ILE A 74 -3.85 -0.19 0.17
C ILE A 74 -3.91 -0.49 1.66
N TYR A 75 -3.63 0.53 2.48
CA TYR A 75 -3.63 0.44 3.93
C TYR A 75 -4.98 0.82 4.49
N ASN A 76 -5.48 0.01 5.40
CA ASN A 76 -6.72 0.29 6.15
C ASN A 76 -6.41 1.23 7.31
N SER A 77 -5.85 2.39 7.00
CA SER A 77 -5.44 3.39 7.96
C SER A 77 -5.28 4.73 7.25
N THR A 78 -5.54 5.81 7.98
CA THR A 78 -5.25 7.17 7.52
C THR A 78 -4.13 7.81 8.36
N ASP A 79 -3.56 7.05 9.28
CA ASP A 79 -2.44 7.52 10.11
C ASP A 79 -1.14 7.44 9.32
N VAL A 80 -0.74 8.58 8.77
CA VAL A 80 0.45 8.69 7.91
C VAL A 80 1.71 8.24 8.65
N GLU A 81 1.85 8.56 9.93
CA GLU A 81 3.03 8.18 10.70
C GLU A 81 3.11 6.67 10.88
N GLN A 82 1.98 6.00 11.12
CA GLN A 82 1.93 4.56 11.20
C GLN A 82 2.34 3.93 9.87
N ILE A 83 1.83 4.45 8.76
CA ILE A 83 2.12 3.93 7.42
C ILE A 83 3.59 4.13 7.07
N LYS A 84 4.14 5.29 7.38
CA LYS A 84 5.58 5.55 7.20
C LYS A 84 6.42 4.51 7.93
N LYS A 85 6.08 4.25 9.20
CA LYS A 85 6.78 3.27 9.99
C LYS A 85 6.70 1.87 9.36
N CYS A 86 5.51 1.48 8.90
CA CYS A 86 5.33 0.20 8.21
C CYS A 86 6.23 0.09 6.98
N CYS A 87 6.30 1.14 6.16
CA CYS A 87 7.12 1.15 4.97
C CYS A 87 8.62 1.11 5.30
N GLU A 88 9.03 1.88 6.29
CA GLU A 88 10.46 2.03 6.63
C GLU A 88 11.01 0.85 7.44
N ASP A 89 10.14 0.07 8.09
CA ASP A 89 10.52 -1.16 8.77
C ASP A 89 10.72 -2.33 7.79
N ASP A 90 10.30 -2.17 6.54
CA ASP A 90 10.43 -3.21 5.52
C ASP A 90 11.90 -3.42 5.15
N PRO A 91 12.39 -4.67 5.18
CA PRO A 91 13.78 -4.96 4.77
C PRO A 91 14.10 -4.50 3.35
N GLY A 92 13.12 -4.51 2.44
CA GLY A 92 13.31 -4.02 1.08
C GLY A 92 13.59 -2.53 1.04
N PHE A 93 12.89 -1.75 1.88
CA PHE A 93 13.16 -0.32 2.00
C PHE A 93 14.57 -0.08 2.59
N LYS A 94 14.90 -0.79 3.65
CA LYS A 94 16.21 -0.64 4.32
C LYS A 94 17.37 -0.97 3.39
N ALA A 95 17.16 -1.88 2.45
CA ALA A 95 18.16 -2.26 1.46
C ALA A 95 18.17 -1.35 0.22
N GLY A 96 17.36 -0.31 0.19
CA GLY A 96 17.31 0.62 -0.93
C GLY A 96 16.62 0.08 -2.17
N ARG A 97 15.83 -0.99 -2.05
CA ARG A 97 15.13 -1.59 -3.18
C ARG A 97 13.99 -0.72 -3.68
N PHE A 98 13.34 -0.01 -2.77
CA PHE A 98 12.26 0.91 -3.11
C PHE A 98 12.23 2.08 -2.13
N THR A 99 11.64 3.15 -2.56
CA THR A 99 11.10 4.21 -1.71
C THR A 99 9.58 4.20 -1.86
N TYR A 100 8.87 5.14 -1.27
CA TYR A 100 7.42 5.08 -1.27
C TYR A 100 6.80 6.47 -1.34
N LYS A 101 5.54 6.49 -1.76
CA LYS A 101 4.70 7.69 -1.75
C LYS A 101 3.34 7.32 -1.21
N ILE A 102 2.82 8.11 -0.27
CA ILE A 102 1.53 7.88 0.37
C ILE A 102 0.52 8.86 -0.21
N LEU A 103 -0.61 8.32 -0.68
CA LEU A 103 -1.73 9.10 -1.20
C LEU A 103 -2.99 8.78 -0.40
N SER A 104 -3.84 9.79 -0.21
CA SER A 104 -5.19 9.53 0.28
C SER A 104 -6.00 8.81 -0.79
N PHE A 105 -6.77 7.82 -0.38
CA PHE A 105 -7.57 7.03 -1.30
C PHE A 105 -8.94 6.80 -0.68
N PHE A 106 -9.99 7.01 -1.47
CA PHE A 106 -11.37 6.91 -0.99
C PHE A 106 -12.09 5.86 -1.81
N THR A 107 -12.68 4.87 -1.13
CA THR A 107 -13.45 3.84 -1.81
C THR A 107 -14.48 3.24 -0.86
N PHE A 108 -15.23 2.27 -1.34
CA PHE A 108 -16.30 1.65 -0.58
C PHE A 108 -15.76 0.49 0.25
N PRO A 109 -16.07 0.43 1.56
CA PRO A 109 -15.68 -0.72 2.36
C PRO A 109 -16.39 -1.97 1.86
N GLY A 110 -15.72 -3.11 2.02
CA GLY A 110 -16.28 -4.39 1.59
C GLY A 110 -16.13 -4.71 0.12
N SER A 111 -15.45 -3.85 -0.66
CA SER A 111 -15.13 -4.16 -2.05
C SER A 111 -14.24 -5.40 -2.12
N GLN A 112 -14.54 -6.29 -3.07
CA GLN A 112 -13.79 -7.54 -3.25
C GLN A 112 -13.28 -7.64 -4.67
N LEU A 113 -12.13 -8.29 -4.80
CA LEU A 113 -11.50 -8.55 -6.08
C LEU A 113 -11.78 -9.98 -6.56
#